data_c888920f529a2ff413b79e418aa20d43
#
_entry.id   c888920f529a2ff413b79e418aa20d43
#
_cell.length_a   1.000
_cell.length_b   1.000
_cell.length_c   1.000
_cell.angle_alpha   90.00
_cell.angle_beta   90.00
_cell.angle_gamma   90.00
#
_symmetry.space_group_name_H-M   'P 1'
#
loop_
_entity.id
_entity.type
_entity.pdbx_description
1 polymer ?
#
loop_
_entity_poly.entity_id
_entity_poly.type
_entity_poly.pdbx_seq_one_letter_code
_entity_poly.pdbx_strand_id
1 'polypeptide(L)'
;IKIIKNKKNIHNVVITTNGYKLNKIAEQIVDTKINGINISIDSLNSQTFKEVTGHDKLKQILEGIDILQNKGFKNIKVNAVLLKGVNDTERDFDAWSDFINKKNIDFRYIELMQTGDNLNYFNKYHVPSKIFKDYLIKNKWNSIDRVSDAGPSINYVNPSSKVKFGIIAPYSIDFCKSCNRLRVTAKGELRLCLFGNTGVSLRPLLKDASQKKELLNLILTQLRFKKESHYLELGDTGATPHLASIGG
;
A
#
# COMPACT_ATOMS: atom_id res chain seq x y z
N ILE A 1 14.71 -11.33 2.18
CA ILE A 1 14.74 -10.10 2.95
C ILE A 1 16.16 -9.83 3.46
N LYS A 2 16.79 -10.74 4.22
CA LYS A 2 18.15 -10.54 4.80
C LYS A 2 19.18 -10.10 3.76
N ILE A 3 19.19 -10.71 2.56
CA ILE A 3 20.10 -10.36 1.47
C ILE A 3 19.91 -8.89 1.02
N ILE A 4 18.66 -8.46 0.89
CA ILE A 4 18.33 -7.08 0.47
C ILE A 4 18.75 -6.09 1.57
N LYS A 5 18.45 -6.40 2.81
CA LYS A 5 18.74 -5.56 3.97
C LYS A 5 20.25 -5.27 4.14
N ASN A 6 21.09 -6.22 3.75
CA ASN A 6 22.55 -6.11 3.84
C ASN A 6 23.18 -5.29 2.70
N LYS A 7 22.39 -4.75 1.75
CA LYS A 7 22.93 -3.89 0.68
C LYS A 7 23.08 -2.45 1.17
N LYS A 8 24.29 -1.88 1.08
CA LYS A 8 24.64 -0.55 1.58
C LYS A 8 23.73 0.58 1.09
N ASN A 9 23.20 0.48 -0.13
CA ASN A 9 22.38 1.51 -0.76
C ASN A 9 20.87 1.32 -0.54
N ILE A 10 20.46 0.35 0.27
CA ILE A 10 19.05 0.12 0.60
C ILE A 10 18.82 0.55 2.04
N HIS A 11 18.21 1.72 2.20
CA HIS A 11 17.96 2.30 3.53
C HIS A 11 16.72 1.73 4.20
N ASN A 12 15.64 1.50 3.44
CA ASN A 12 14.38 1.04 3.96
C ASN A 12 13.87 -0.20 3.21
N VAL A 13 13.53 -1.24 3.98
CA VAL A 13 12.88 -2.45 3.48
C VAL A 13 11.55 -2.59 4.23
N VAL A 14 10.45 -2.53 3.48
CA VAL A 14 9.09 -2.67 4.01
C VAL A 14 8.40 -3.79 3.23
N ILE A 15 7.61 -4.59 3.91
CA ILE A 15 6.77 -5.61 3.27
C ILE A 15 5.30 -5.21 3.34
N THR A 16 4.53 -5.62 2.33
CA THR A 16 3.07 -5.55 2.35
C THR A 16 2.52 -6.96 2.30
N THR A 17 1.52 -7.25 3.13
CA THR A 17 0.96 -8.59 3.27
C THR A 17 -0.53 -8.54 3.59
N ASN A 18 -1.29 -9.58 3.16
CA ASN A 18 -2.64 -9.81 3.65
C ASN A 18 -2.70 -10.31 5.10
N GLY A 19 -1.55 -10.64 5.69
CA GLY A 19 -1.43 -11.03 7.09
C GLY A 19 -1.99 -12.40 7.46
N TYR A 20 -2.52 -13.21 6.53
CA TYR A 20 -3.23 -14.48 6.84
C TYR A 20 -2.40 -15.51 7.62
N LYS A 21 -1.08 -15.45 7.51
CA LYS A 21 -0.14 -16.29 8.25
C LYS A 21 0.68 -15.51 9.28
N LEU A 22 0.31 -14.26 9.56
CA LEU A 22 1.12 -13.34 10.34
C LEU A 22 1.39 -13.89 11.75
N ASN A 23 0.37 -14.46 12.40
CA ASN A 23 0.52 -15.05 13.72
C ASN A 23 1.55 -16.21 13.77
N LYS A 24 1.82 -16.89 12.63
CA LYS A 24 2.78 -17.98 12.54
C LYS A 24 4.21 -17.53 12.19
N ILE A 25 4.35 -16.37 11.51
CA ILE A 25 5.64 -15.92 10.98
C ILE A 25 6.12 -14.59 11.58
N ALA A 26 5.36 -14.00 12.51
CA ALA A 26 5.67 -12.68 13.08
C ALA A 26 7.07 -12.62 13.70
N GLU A 27 7.48 -13.64 14.47
CA GLU A 27 8.82 -13.70 15.05
C GLU A 27 9.91 -13.76 13.97
N GLN A 28 9.71 -14.57 12.94
CA GLN A 28 10.64 -14.66 11.81
C GLN A 28 10.76 -13.31 11.07
N ILE A 29 9.67 -12.57 10.98
CA ILE A 29 9.67 -11.20 10.40
C ILE A 29 10.54 -10.28 11.25
N VAL A 30 10.37 -10.28 12.56
CA VAL A 30 11.19 -9.49 13.50
C VAL A 30 12.68 -9.81 13.33
N ASP A 31 13.05 -11.08 13.22
CA ASP A 31 14.43 -11.56 13.03
C ASP A 31 15.06 -11.06 11.72
N THR A 32 14.26 -10.69 10.74
CA THR A 32 14.78 -10.13 9.48
C THR A 32 15.24 -8.67 9.62
N LYS A 33 14.86 -8.00 10.71
CA LYS A 33 15.17 -6.57 10.98
C LYS A 33 14.70 -5.62 9.87
N ILE A 34 13.57 -5.94 9.20
CA ILE A 34 12.95 -5.01 8.23
C ILE A 34 12.52 -3.72 8.92
N ASN A 35 12.37 -2.67 8.13
CA ASN A 35 12.05 -1.34 8.65
C ASN A 35 10.57 -1.13 8.90
N GLY A 36 9.68 -1.93 8.29
CA GLY A 36 8.25 -1.79 8.48
C GLY A 36 7.44 -2.89 7.81
N ILE A 37 6.18 -2.98 8.21
CA ILE A 37 5.19 -3.88 7.63
C ILE A 37 3.88 -3.12 7.38
N ASN A 38 3.32 -3.30 6.19
CA ASN A 38 1.96 -2.88 5.87
C ASN A 38 1.06 -4.14 5.85
N ILE A 39 -0.04 -4.09 6.56
CA ILE A 39 -0.97 -5.23 6.69
C ILE A 39 -2.32 -4.79 6.11
N SER A 40 -2.87 -5.56 5.18
CA SER A 40 -4.16 -5.26 4.58
C SER A 40 -5.29 -5.77 5.48
N ILE A 41 -6.14 -4.84 5.95
CA ILE A 41 -7.34 -5.14 6.76
C ILE A 41 -8.43 -4.16 6.34
N ASP A 42 -9.43 -4.62 5.60
CA ASP A 42 -10.48 -3.75 5.06
C ASP A 42 -11.61 -3.47 6.06
N SER A 43 -11.74 -4.27 7.12
CA SER A 43 -12.70 -4.04 8.20
C SER A 43 -12.23 -4.66 9.51
N LEU A 44 -12.57 -4.02 10.63
CA LEU A 44 -12.42 -4.58 11.99
C LEU A 44 -13.61 -5.45 12.40
N ASN A 45 -14.70 -5.43 11.64
CA ASN A 45 -15.81 -6.35 11.82
C ASN A 45 -15.50 -7.67 11.10
N SER A 46 -15.51 -8.78 11.82
CA SER A 46 -15.13 -10.11 11.29
C SER A 46 -16.03 -10.58 10.15
N GLN A 47 -17.32 -10.31 10.22
CA GLN A 47 -18.27 -10.69 9.18
C GLN A 47 -18.02 -9.89 7.90
N THR A 48 -17.92 -8.55 8.01
CA THR A 48 -17.60 -7.66 6.89
C THR A 48 -16.24 -8.01 6.28
N PHE A 49 -15.21 -8.26 7.11
CA PHE A 49 -13.89 -8.68 6.64
C PHE A 49 -13.97 -9.98 5.82
N LYS A 50 -14.74 -10.97 6.31
CA LYS A 50 -14.94 -12.24 5.60
C LYS A 50 -15.68 -12.04 4.27
N GLU A 51 -16.70 -11.19 4.24
CA GLU A 51 -17.46 -10.90 3.02
C GLU A 51 -16.59 -10.20 1.96
N VAL A 52 -15.76 -9.23 2.36
CA VAL A 52 -14.88 -8.49 1.44
C VAL A 52 -13.73 -9.36 0.93
N THR A 53 -13.13 -10.16 1.81
CA THR A 53 -11.88 -10.90 1.47
C THR A 53 -12.12 -12.34 1.05
N GLY A 54 -13.34 -12.89 1.29
CA GLY A 54 -13.63 -14.30 1.11
C GLY A 54 -13.02 -15.22 2.18
N HIS A 55 -12.36 -14.67 3.22
CA HIS A 55 -11.58 -15.44 4.19
C HIS A 55 -11.83 -15.00 5.63
N ASP A 56 -12.09 -15.95 6.51
CA ASP A 56 -12.22 -15.73 7.96
C ASP A 56 -10.82 -15.73 8.63
N LYS A 57 -10.09 -14.64 8.47
CA LYS A 57 -8.68 -14.52 8.92
C LYS A 57 -8.38 -13.32 9.83
N LEU A 58 -9.38 -12.48 10.12
CA LEU A 58 -9.15 -11.26 10.90
C LEU A 58 -8.50 -11.55 12.26
N LYS A 59 -9.02 -12.54 13.00
CA LYS A 59 -8.46 -12.93 14.30
C LYS A 59 -6.96 -13.25 14.24
N GLN A 60 -6.56 -14.10 13.27
CA GLN A 60 -5.16 -14.50 13.08
C GLN A 60 -4.26 -13.31 12.70
N ILE A 61 -4.80 -12.35 11.95
CA ILE A 61 -4.06 -11.12 11.58
C ILE A 61 -3.84 -10.26 12.81
N LEU A 62 -4.87 -10.04 13.63
CA LEU A 62 -4.79 -9.24 14.85
C LEU A 62 -3.83 -9.88 15.87
N GLU A 63 -3.90 -11.20 16.07
CA GLU A 63 -2.94 -11.97 16.87
C GLU A 63 -1.50 -11.75 16.37
N GLY A 64 -1.31 -11.77 15.05
CA GLY A 64 0.00 -11.51 14.45
C GLY A 64 0.54 -10.10 14.71
N ILE A 65 -0.33 -9.08 14.71
CA ILE A 65 0.03 -7.71 15.11
C ILE A 65 0.47 -7.69 16.58
N ASP A 66 -0.25 -8.38 17.46
CA ASP A 66 0.11 -8.44 18.88
C ASP A 66 1.47 -9.10 19.10
N ILE A 67 1.75 -10.19 18.39
CA ILE A 67 3.07 -10.86 18.45
C ILE A 67 4.17 -9.92 17.99
N LEU A 68 3.99 -9.21 16.86
CA LEU A 68 4.97 -8.22 16.37
C LEU A 68 5.25 -7.15 17.42
N GLN A 69 4.21 -6.59 18.04
CA GLN A 69 4.34 -5.54 19.05
C GLN A 69 5.02 -6.04 20.32
N ASN A 70 4.64 -7.22 20.81
CA ASN A 70 5.25 -7.85 21.99
C ASN A 70 6.75 -8.17 21.78
N LYS A 71 7.17 -8.37 20.52
CA LYS A 71 8.59 -8.52 20.15
C LYS A 71 9.28 -7.17 19.86
N GLY A 72 8.64 -6.05 20.15
CA GLY A 72 9.22 -4.70 20.02
C GLY A 72 9.20 -4.12 18.59
N PHE A 73 8.47 -4.74 17.64
CA PHE A 73 8.36 -4.21 16.29
C PHE A 73 7.38 -3.02 16.26
N LYS A 74 7.87 -1.83 15.89
CA LYS A 74 7.12 -0.57 16.03
C LYS A 74 6.48 -0.05 14.74
N ASN A 75 7.10 -0.27 13.59
CA ASN A 75 6.65 0.34 12.34
C ASN A 75 5.61 -0.54 11.62
N ILE A 76 4.43 -0.60 12.20
CA ILE A 76 3.28 -1.33 11.67
C ILE A 76 2.29 -0.33 11.08
N LYS A 77 1.80 -0.61 9.87
CA LYS A 77 0.74 0.17 9.23
C LYS A 77 -0.35 -0.77 8.75
N VAL A 78 -1.58 -0.37 8.97
CA VAL A 78 -2.74 -1.04 8.37
C VAL A 78 -3.17 -0.27 7.13
N ASN A 79 -3.45 -0.97 6.05
CA ASN A 79 -4.06 -0.42 4.84
C ASN A 79 -5.45 -1.03 4.68
N ALA A 80 -6.44 -0.21 4.37
CA ALA A 80 -7.78 -0.64 3.98
C ALA A 80 -8.17 0.01 2.66
N VAL A 81 -8.87 -0.73 1.79
CA VAL A 81 -9.53 -0.13 0.63
C VAL A 81 -10.84 0.50 1.10
N LEU A 82 -11.06 1.78 0.75
CA LEU A 82 -12.29 2.49 1.07
C LEU A 82 -13.39 2.05 0.10
N LEU A 83 -14.46 1.46 0.64
CA LEU A 83 -15.54 0.83 -0.11
C LEU A 83 -16.90 1.37 0.30
N LYS A 84 -17.67 1.88 -0.67
CA LYS A 84 -19.01 2.43 -0.48
C LYS A 84 -19.97 1.40 0.14
N GLY A 85 -20.65 1.79 1.22
CA GLY A 85 -21.62 0.95 1.93
C GLY A 85 -21.01 -0.22 2.70
N VAL A 86 -19.68 -0.25 2.86
CA VAL A 86 -18.94 -1.33 3.54
C VAL A 86 -18.14 -0.82 4.74
N ASN A 87 -17.32 0.21 4.54
CA ASN A 87 -16.44 0.75 5.56
C ASN A 87 -16.26 2.28 5.41
N ASP A 88 -17.27 2.96 4.89
CA ASP A 88 -17.25 4.38 4.52
C ASP A 88 -18.09 5.27 5.44
N THR A 89 -18.52 4.76 6.60
CA THR A 89 -19.29 5.52 7.57
C THR A 89 -18.42 6.16 8.65
N GLU A 90 -18.91 7.23 9.30
CA GLU A 90 -18.22 7.84 10.46
C GLU A 90 -17.98 6.81 11.57
N ARG A 91 -18.91 5.87 11.79
CA ARG A 91 -18.75 4.78 12.77
C ARG A 91 -17.55 3.88 12.44
N ASP A 92 -17.33 3.58 11.15
CA ASP A 92 -16.16 2.79 10.73
C ASP A 92 -14.87 3.57 10.97
N PHE A 93 -14.89 4.88 10.69
CA PHE A 93 -13.74 5.76 10.89
C PHE A 93 -13.39 5.91 12.38
N ASP A 94 -14.41 6.03 13.26
CA ASP A 94 -14.22 6.06 14.70
C ASP A 94 -13.64 4.73 15.21
N ALA A 95 -14.17 3.59 14.75
CA ALA A 95 -13.65 2.27 15.11
C ALA A 95 -12.16 2.11 14.72
N TRP A 96 -11.76 2.60 13.55
CA TRP A 96 -10.35 2.62 13.16
C TRP A 96 -9.54 3.57 14.05
N SER A 97 -10.06 4.76 14.36
CA SER A 97 -9.38 5.72 15.24
C SER A 97 -9.08 5.12 16.61
N ASP A 98 -10.06 4.47 17.22
CA ASP A 98 -9.92 3.81 18.52
C ASP A 98 -8.90 2.67 18.45
N PHE A 99 -9.01 1.82 17.42
CA PHE A 99 -8.12 0.68 17.25
C PHE A 99 -6.66 1.10 17.08
N ILE A 100 -6.37 2.06 16.19
CA ILE A 100 -4.98 2.46 15.92
C ILE A 100 -4.36 3.21 17.09
N ASN A 101 -5.14 4.04 17.79
CA ASN A 101 -4.66 4.71 19.01
C ASN A 101 -4.36 3.70 20.11
N LYS A 102 -5.25 2.71 20.33
CA LYS A 102 -5.02 1.63 21.31
C LYS A 102 -3.79 0.81 20.98
N LYS A 103 -3.57 0.50 19.70
CA LYS A 103 -2.44 -0.33 19.23
C LYS A 103 -1.17 0.47 18.96
N ASN A 104 -1.23 1.80 18.92
CA ASN A 104 -0.13 2.69 18.55
C ASN A 104 0.50 2.30 17.18
N ILE A 105 -0.36 2.17 16.16
CA ILE A 105 0.01 1.84 14.78
C ILE A 105 -0.60 2.84 13.81
N ASP A 106 0.00 3.04 12.65
CA ASP A 106 -0.53 3.92 11.61
C ASP A 106 -1.60 3.21 10.77
N PHE A 107 -2.52 3.98 10.18
CA PHE A 107 -3.55 3.48 9.29
C PHE A 107 -3.61 4.28 7.99
N ARG A 108 -4.04 3.63 6.90
CA ARG A 108 -4.32 4.29 5.62
C ARG A 108 -5.56 3.74 4.95
N TYR A 109 -6.42 4.65 4.51
CA TYR A 109 -7.37 4.32 3.47
C TYR A 109 -6.76 4.50 2.08
N ILE A 110 -7.06 3.56 1.20
CA ILE A 110 -6.73 3.59 -0.22
C ILE A 110 -8.05 3.70 -0.97
N GLU A 111 -8.23 4.77 -1.71
CA GLU A 111 -9.40 4.91 -2.61
C GLU A 111 -9.37 3.78 -3.63
N LEU A 112 -10.54 3.12 -3.81
CA LEU A 112 -10.66 1.98 -4.73
C LEU A 112 -10.24 2.41 -6.13
N MET A 113 -9.36 1.63 -6.75
CA MET A 113 -8.84 1.89 -8.09
C MET A 113 -9.53 1.00 -9.11
N GLN A 114 -9.93 1.59 -10.24
CA GLN A 114 -10.37 0.83 -11.39
C GLN A 114 -9.19 0.09 -12.02
N THR A 115 -9.41 -1.14 -12.43
CA THR A 115 -8.47 -2.00 -13.16
C THR A 115 -9.17 -2.62 -14.37
N GLY A 116 -8.43 -3.35 -15.20
CA GLY A 116 -8.99 -3.92 -16.43
C GLY A 116 -10.12 -4.92 -16.21
N ASP A 117 -10.18 -5.56 -15.04
CA ASP A 117 -11.14 -6.64 -14.73
C ASP A 117 -12.18 -6.31 -13.65
N ASN A 118 -12.14 -5.10 -13.04
CA ASN A 118 -13.00 -4.81 -11.89
C ASN A 118 -14.09 -3.74 -12.11
N LEU A 119 -14.41 -3.39 -13.35
CA LEU A 119 -15.32 -2.26 -13.64
C LEU A 119 -16.67 -2.34 -12.88
N ASN A 120 -17.31 -3.50 -12.87
CA ASN A 120 -18.59 -3.67 -12.16
C ASN A 120 -18.42 -3.50 -10.64
N TYR A 121 -17.35 -4.05 -10.08
CA TYR A 121 -17.00 -3.89 -8.67
C TYR A 121 -16.69 -2.42 -8.35
N PHE A 122 -15.92 -1.77 -9.19
CA PHE A 122 -15.60 -0.35 -9.08
C PHE A 122 -16.86 0.51 -9.08
N ASN A 123 -17.74 0.35 -10.06
CA ASN A 123 -18.98 1.13 -10.16
C ASN A 123 -19.91 0.94 -8.93
N LYS A 124 -19.89 -0.25 -8.33
CA LYS A 124 -20.71 -0.55 -7.14
C LYS A 124 -20.12 0.00 -5.86
N TYR A 125 -18.80 -0.08 -5.68
CA TYR A 125 -18.16 0.13 -4.39
C TYR A 125 -17.23 1.33 -4.33
N HIS A 126 -16.97 2.03 -5.46
CA HIS A 126 -16.15 3.22 -5.42
C HIS A 126 -16.84 4.35 -4.65
N VAL A 127 -16.06 4.98 -3.80
CA VAL A 127 -16.40 6.24 -3.12
C VAL A 127 -15.13 7.09 -3.04
N PRO A 128 -15.22 8.41 -3.35
CA PRO A 128 -14.08 9.30 -3.27
C PRO A 128 -13.52 9.36 -1.84
N SER A 129 -12.22 9.30 -1.69
CA SER A 129 -11.54 9.41 -0.39
C SER A 129 -11.75 10.75 0.31
N LYS A 130 -12.36 11.71 -0.39
CA LYS A 130 -12.79 12.99 0.18
C LYS A 130 -13.65 12.83 1.44
N ILE A 131 -14.54 11.82 1.49
CA ILE A 131 -15.40 11.60 2.67
C ILE A 131 -14.56 11.36 3.93
N PHE A 132 -13.48 10.56 3.83
CA PHE A 132 -12.59 10.34 4.96
C PHE A 132 -11.71 11.56 5.25
N LYS A 133 -11.30 12.29 4.23
CA LYS A 133 -10.60 13.57 4.42
C LYS A 133 -11.45 14.56 5.20
N ASP A 134 -12.73 14.71 4.85
CA ASP A 134 -13.65 15.62 5.52
C ASP A 134 -13.87 15.20 6.98
N TYR A 135 -14.00 13.89 7.26
CA TYR A 135 -14.04 13.35 8.62
C TYR A 135 -12.77 13.72 9.42
N LEU A 136 -11.58 13.54 8.84
CA LEU A 136 -10.33 13.87 9.52
C LEU A 136 -10.26 15.37 9.89
N ILE A 137 -10.62 16.25 8.95
CA ILE A 137 -10.64 17.70 9.18
C ILE A 137 -11.64 18.07 10.29
N LYS A 138 -12.88 17.53 10.22
CA LYS A 138 -13.93 17.72 11.25
C LYS A 138 -13.42 17.32 12.64
N ASN A 139 -12.61 16.26 12.73
CA ASN A 139 -12.04 15.74 13.96
C ASN A 139 -10.63 16.31 14.29
N LYS A 140 -10.27 17.48 13.75
CA LYS A 140 -9.05 18.23 14.07
C LYS A 140 -7.74 17.50 13.70
N TRP A 141 -7.78 16.62 12.71
CA TRP A 141 -6.59 16.05 12.11
C TRP A 141 -6.05 17.01 11.05
N ASN A 142 -4.77 17.31 11.11
CA ASN A 142 -4.10 18.22 10.20
C ASN A 142 -3.18 17.46 9.27
N SER A 143 -3.20 17.79 7.98
CA SER A 143 -2.27 17.22 7.01
C SER A 143 -0.84 17.65 7.33
N ILE A 144 0.11 16.73 7.11
CA ILE A 144 1.53 17.03 7.20
C ILE A 144 2.18 16.88 5.84
N ASP A 145 3.20 17.70 5.60
CA ASP A 145 3.96 17.65 4.36
C ASP A 145 4.61 16.29 4.14
N ARG A 146 4.63 15.90 2.89
CA ARG A 146 5.22 14.64 2.48
C ARG A 146 6.74 14.76 2.43
N VAL A 147 7.45 13.84 3.09
CA VAL A 147 8.90 13.70 2.92
C VAL A 147 9.23 13.10 1.55
N SER A 148 10.35 13.48 0.96
CA SER A 148 10.72 13.18 -0.43
C SER A 148 10.77 11.68 -0.77
N ASP A 149 11.10 10.83 0.18
CA ASP A 149 11.20 9.36 0.02
C ASP A 149 9.94 8.61 0.50
N ALA A 150 8.92 9.34 0.97
CA ALA A 150 7.67 8.75 1.40
C ALA A 150 6.83 8.19 0.24
N GLY A 151 5.97 7.22 0.55
CA GLY A 151 4.94 6.71 -0.37
C GLY A 151 3.91 7.76 -0.78
N PRO A 152 2.89 7.43 -1.58
CA PRO A 152 1.94 8.40 -2.16
C PRO A 152 0.88 8.90 -1.16
N SER A 153 0.93 8.45 0.08
CA SER A 153 -0.06 8.80 1.10
C SER A 153 0.10 10.26 1.53
N ILE A 154 -1.00 11.00 1.57
CA ILE A 154 -1.11 12.23 2.35
C ILE A 154 -1.39 11.80 3.78
N ASN A 155 -0.55 12.20 4.73
CA ASN A 155 -0.69 11.81 6.12
C ASN A 155 -1.29 12.95 6.94
N TYR A 156 -2.06 12.56 7.94
CA TYR A 156 -2.72 13.46 8.89
C TYR A 156 -2.32 13.09 10.30
N VAL A 157 -2.13 14.10 11.14
CA VAL A 157 -1.81 13.98 12.56
C VAL A 157 -2.81 14.77 13.38
N ASN A 158 -3.07 14.30 14.60
CA ASN A 158 -3.84 15.02 15.60
C ASN A 158 -2.95 15.25 16.81
N PRO A 159 -2.90 16.46 17.40
CA PRO A 159 -2.07 16.77 18.56
C PRO A 159 -2.29 15.84 19.77
N SER A 160 -3.50 15.29 19.90
CA SER A 160 -3.85 14.34 20.97
C SER A 160 -3.53 12.88 20.62
N SER A 161 -2.97 12.61 19.45
CA SER A 161 -2.67 11.25 18.98
C SER A 161 -1.21 11.10 18.58
N LYS A 162 -0.63 9.93 18.87
CA LYS A 162 0.74 9.55 18.46
C LYS A 162 0.79 8.84 17.12
N VAL A 163 -0.36 8.49 16.57
CA VAL A 163 -0.51 7.74 15.33
C VAL A 163 -0.84 8.64 14.15
N LYS A 164 -0.76 8.10 12.93
CA LYS A 164 -1.09 8.81 11.71
C LYS A 164 -2.20 8.12 10.96
N PHE A 165 -3.13 8.93 10.47
CA PHE A 165 -4.00 8.52 9.37
C PHE A 165 -3.37 8.89 8.03
N GLY A 166 -3.56 8.05 7.03
CA GLY A 166 -3.11 8.30 5.67
C GLY A 166 -4.24 8.15 4.66
N ILE A 167 -4.14 8.89 3.57
CA ILE A 167 -5.03 8.76 2.41
C ILE A 167 -4.19 8.56 1.18
N ILE A 168 -4.48 7.49 0.43
CA ILE A 168 -3.95 7.27 -0.93
C ILE A 168 -5.11 7.52 -1.88
N ALA A 169 -5.09 8.69 -2.54
CA ALA A 169 -6.14 9.18 -3.43
C ALA A 169 -5.65 9.21 -4.89
N PRO A 170 -5.70 8.09 -5.63
CA PRO A 170 -5.13 8.00 -6.97
C PRO A 170 -5.82 8.90 -8.00
N TYR A 171 -7.06 9.30 -7.74
CA TYR A 171 -7.83 10.21 -8.60
C TYR A 171 -7.58 11.69 -8.31
N SER A 172 -6.71 12.02 -7.36
CA SER A 172 -6.35 13.42 -7.11
C SER A 172 -5.36 13.95 -8.16
N ILE A 173 -5.52 15.21 -8.57
CA ILE A 173 -4.75 15.88 -9.63
C ILE A 173 -3.23 15.78 -9.39
N ASP A 174 -2.79 15.85 -8.13
CA ASP A 174 -1.37 15.90 -7.78
C ASP A 174 -0.76 14.53 -7.44
N PHE A 175 -1.54 13.46 -7.53
CA PHE A 175 -1.10 12.12 -7.09
C PHE A 175 0.18 11.63 -7.79
N CYS A 176 0.31 11.92 -9.08
CA CYS A 176 1.44 11.48 -9.89
C CYS A 176 2.63 12.44 -9.91
N LYS A 177 2.45 13.74 -9.60
CA LYS A 177 3.51 14.77 -9.69
C LYS A 177 4.81 14.42 -8.97
N SER A 178 4.71 13.74 -7.84
CA SER A 178 5.86 13.35 -7.02
C SER A 178 6.12 11.84 -7.01
N CYS A 179 5.68 11.13 -8.05
CA CYS A 179 5.84 9.67 -8.11
C CYS A 179 7.27 9.28 -8.51
N ASN A 180 8.03 8.76 -7.55
CA ASN A 180 9.41 8.26 -7.72
C ASN A 180 9.50 6.72 -7.77
N ARG A 181 8.40 6.01 -8.08
CA ARG A 181 8.34 4.55 -7.95
C ARG A 181 8.58 3.84 -9.25
N LEU A 182 9.30 2.73 -9.14
CA LEU A 182 9.41 1.66 -10.12
C LEU A 182 8.92 0.37 -9.49
N ARG A 183 8.48 -0.58 -10.30
CA ARG A 183 8.08 -1.90 -9.85
C ARG A 183 8.78 -2.97 -10.67
N VAL A 184 9.09 -4.08 -10.02
CA VAL A 184 9.49 -5.30 -10.71
C VAL A 184 8.48 -6.38 -10.32
N THR A 185 7.80 -6.94 -11.32
CA THR A 185 6.80 -7.98 -11.09
C THR A 185 7.46 -9.30 -10.68
N ALA A 186 6.67 -10.24 -10.15
CA ALA A 186 7.14 -11.60 -9.86
C ALA A 186 7.66 -12.33 -11.12
N LYS A 187 7.25 -11.89 -12.31
CA LYS A 187 7.75 -12.39 -13.59
C LYS A 187 9.06 -11.72 -14.04
N GLY A 188 9.61 -10.77 -13.26
CA GLY A 188 10.83 -10.06 -13.60
C GLY A 188 10.65 -8.98 -14.65
N GLU A 189 9.47 -8.37 -14.74
CA GLU A 189 9.18 -7.27 -15.66
C GLU A 189 9.30 -5.92 -14.93
N LEU A 190 10.01 -4.98 -15.53
CA LEU A 190 10.06 -3.59 -15.07
C LEU A 190 8.78 -2.87 -15.45
N ARG A 191 8.08 -2.31 -14.48
CA ARG A 191 6.91 -1.46 -14.66
C ARG A 191 7.19 -0.03 -14.18
N LEU A 192 6.98 0.95 -15.03
CA LEU A 192 7.21 2.37 -14.72
C LEU A 192 6.04 2.98 -13.92
N CYS A 193 4.84 2.43 -14.11
CA CYS A 193 3.62 2.85 -13.44
C CYS A 193 2.79 1.63 -13.02
N LEU A 194 1.92 1.80 -12.01
CA LEU A 194 0.94 0.80 -11.59
C LEU A 194 -0.06 0.49 -12.72
N PHE A 195 -0.49 1.52 -13.45
CA PHE A 195 -1.45 1.47 -14.55
C PHE A 195 -0.77 1.61 -15.92
N GLY A 196 0.56 1.39 -15.98
CA GLY A 196 1.29 1.47 -17.25
C GLY A 196 0.93 0.32 -18.20
N ASN A 197 1.25 0.52 -19.46
CA ASN A 197 1.21 -0.53 -20.46
C ASN A 197 2.23 -1.65 -20.13
N THR A 198 2.43 -2.58 -21.04
CA THR A 198 3.33 -3.74 -20.84
C THR A 198 4.67 -3.36 -20.23
N GLY A 199 5.16 -4.17 -19.30
CA GLY A 199 6.49 -4.03 -18.74
C GLY A 199 7.57 -4.58 -19.67
N VAL A 200 8.82 -4.18 -19.42
CA VAL A 200 10.00 -4.73 -20.12
C VAL A 200 10.59 -5.85 -19.27
N SER A 201 10.83 -7.02 -19.87
CA SER A 201 11.46 -8.13 -19.17
C SER A 201 12.90 -7.83 -18.82
N LEU A 202 13.25 -7.94 -17.53
CA LEU A 202 14.62 -7.85 -17.04
C LEU A 202 15.33 -9.21 -17.05
N ARG A 203 14.60 -10.31 -17.18
CA ARG A 203 15.12 -11.67 -17.02
C ARG A 203 16.34 -12.01 -17.91
N PRO A 204 16.40 -11.58 -19.18
CA PRO A 204 17.57 -11.86 -20.02
C PRO A 204 18.87 -11.32 -19.42
N LEU A 205 18.79 -10.19 -18.67
CA LEU A 205 19.92 -9.47 -18.07
C LEU A 205 20.12 -9.75 -16.57
N LEU A 206 19.46 -10.78 -16.04
CA LEU A 206 19.59 -11.21 -14.63
C LEU A 206 20.28 -12.56 -14.48
N LYS A 207 20.89 -13.09 -15.53
CA LYS A 207 21.54 -14.41 -15.54
C LYS A 207 22.94 -14.36 -14.92
N ASP A 208 23.64 -13.26 -15.17
CA ASP A 208 25.04 -13.11 -14.80
C ASP A 208 25.35 -11.69 -14.29
N ALA A 209 26.28 -11.59 -13.34
CA ALA A 209 26.71 -10.33 -12.74
C ALA A 209 27.39 -9.38 -13.76
N SER A 210 28.00 -9.90 -14.85
CA SER A 210 28.62 -9.11 -15.91
C SER A 210 27.60 -8.25 -16.67
N GLN A 211 26.33 -8.67 -16.71
CA GLN A 211 25.22 -7.97 -17.38
C GLN A 211 24.69 -6.73 -16.61
N LYS A 212 25.29 -6.41 -15.46
CA LYS A 212 24.84 -5.29 -14.60
C LYS A 212 24.81 -3.95 -15.33
N LYS A 213 25.81 -3.65 -16.17
CA LYS A 213 25.88 -2.40 -16.94
C LYS A 213 24.76 -2.30 -17.96
N GLU A 214 24.50 -3.39 -18.66
CA GLU A 214 23.43 -3.51 -19.64
C GLU A 214 22.03 -3.38 -19.01
N LEU A 215 21.82 -4.05 -17.85
CA LEU A 215 20.61 -3.94 -17.07
C LEU A 215 20.36 -2.50 -16.62
N LEU A 216 21.38 -1.80 -16.13
CA LEU A 216 21.27 -0.41 -15.72
C LEU A 216 20.91 0.49 -16.90
N ASN A 217 21.56 0.32 -18.06
CA ASN A 217 21.27 1.07 -19.27
C ASN A 217 19.82 0.83 -19.75
N LEU A 218 19.34 -0.41 -19.70
CA LEU A 218 17.95 -0.73 -20.02
C LEU A 218 16.98 0.03 -19.10
N ILE A 219 17.20 -0.02 -17.77
CA ILE A 219 16.36 0.68 -16.80
C ILE A 219 16.36 2.19 -17.05
N LEU A 220 17.52 2.81 -17.25
CA LEU A 220 17.66 4.25 -17.52
C LEU A 220 16.97 4.65 -18.83
N THR A 221 17.08 3.83 -19.86
CA THR A 221 16.38 4.06 -21.14
C THR A 221 14.87 3.99 -20.95
N GLN A 222 14.38 3.00 -20.21
CA GLN A 222 12.95 2.87 -19.94
C GLN A 222 12.39 4.03 -19.13
N LEU A 223 13.16 4.60 -18.19
CA LEU A 223 12.73 5.75 -17.39
C LEU A 223 12.30 6.96 -18.23
N ARG A 224 12.87 7.14 -19.42
CA ARG A 224 12.51 8.23 -20.34
C ARG A 224 11.05 8.11 -20.85
N PHE A 225 10.46 6.93 -20.77
CA PHE A 225 9.07 6.66 -21.17
C PHE A 225 8.08 6.70 -20.00
N LYS A 226 8.54 7.09 -18.82
CA LYS A 226 7.65 7.24 -17.66
C LYS A 226 6.72 8.42 -17.89
N LYS A 227 5.41 8.13 -18.00
CA LYS A 227 4.37 9.14 -18.18
C LYS A 227 4.26 10.03 -16.93
N GLU A 228 3.82 11.27 -17.09
CA GLU A 228 3.58 12.22 -16.01
C GLU A 228 2.40 11.80 -15.12
N SER A 229 1.36 11.18 -15.70
CA SER A 229 0.20 10.66 -14.99
C SER A 229 -0.15 9.24 -15.45
N HIS A 230 -0.95 8.56 -14.62
CA HIS A 230 -1.57 7.27 -14.97
C HIS A 230 -2.91 7.43 -15.72
N TYR A 231 -3.49 8.63 -15.73
CA TYR A 231 -4.74 8.98 -16.42
C TYR A 231 -5.97 8.16 -15.99
N LEU A 232 -6.00 7.62 -14.76
CA LEU A 232 -7.17 6.92 -14.21
C LEU A 232 -8.41 7.80 -14.17
N GLU A 233 -8.24 9.09 -13.92
CA GLU A 233 -9.31 10.09 -13.95
C GLU A 233 -9.98 10.22 -15.32
N LEU A 234 -9.29 9.77 -16.39
CA LEU A 234 -9.81 9.68 -17.76
C LEU A 234 -10.25 8.25 -18.15
N GLY A 235 -10.26 7.32 -17.18
CA GLY A 235 -10.63 5.92 -17.38
C GLY A 235 -9.52 5.05 -18.00
N ASP A 236 -8.29 5.56 -18.12
CA ASP A 236 -7.16 4.75 -18.62
C ASP A 236 -6.63 3.85 -17.48
N THR A 237 -7.05 2.60 -17.46
CA THR A 237 -6.57 1.58 -16.51
C THR A 237 -5.27 0.92 -16.95
N GLY A 238 -4.72 1.29 -18.11
CA GLY A 238 -3.55 0.66 -18.69
C GLY A 238 -3.75 -0.85 -18.94
N ALA A 239 -2.64 -1.57 -18.98
CA ALA A 239 -2.62 -3.01 -19.20
C ALA A 239 -2.62 -3.82 -17.89
N THR A 240 -3.06 -3.24 -16.76
CA THR A 240 -3.09 -3.93 -15.46
C THR A 240 -4.47 -4.57 -15.27
N PRO A 241 -4.59 -5.91 -15.38
CA PRO A 241 -5.88 -6.59 -15.21
C PRO A 241 -6.33 -6.48 -13.75
N HIS A 242 -5.44 -6.77 -12.81
CA HIS A 242 -5.69 -6.65 -11.37
C HIS A 242 -4.38 -6.35 -10.62
N LEU A 243 -4.47 -5.65 -9.50
CA LEU A 243 -3.30 -5.16 -8.77
C LEU A 243 -2.41 -6.28 -8.21
N ALA A 244 -3.00 -7.42 -7.83
CA ALA A 244 -2.26 -8.57 -7.32
C ALA A 244 -1.25 -9.14 -8.34
N SER A 245 -1.46 -8.95 -9.65
CA SER A 245 -0.55 -9.42 -10.70
C SER A 245 0.81 -8.71 -10.69
N ILE A 246 0.87 -7.54 -10.08
CA ILE A 246 2.06 -6.67 -10.03
C ILE A 246 2.53 -6.38 -8.60
N GLY A 247 2.03 -7.14 -7.63
CA GLY A 247 2.41 -6.99 -6.22
C GLY A 247 1.82 -5.76 -5.53
N GLY A 248 0.63 -5.35 -5.99
CA GLY A 248 -0.10 -4.15 -5.55
C GLY A 248 -0.81 -4.27 -4.24
#